data_63ef546748399bc992127eb05afc927a
#
_entry.id   63ef546748399bc992127eb05afc927a
#
_cell.length_a   1.000
_cell.length_b   1.000
_cell.length_c   1.000
_cell.angle_alpha   90.00
_cell.angle_beta   90.00
_cell.angle_gamma   90.00
#
_symmetry.space_group_name_H-M   'P 1'
#
loop_
_entity.id
_entity.type
_entity.pdbx_description
1 polymer ?
#
loop_
_entity_poly.entity_id
_entity_poly.type
_entity_poly.pdbx_seq_one_letter_code
_entity_poly.pdbx_strand_id
1 'polypeptide(L)'
;MIKLNLCFTYFRVWEVRPKVRRVTLIVYRMRAYDQISGKNIHRIEALSDGVFAIALTLLVLDIRVPIREHVVYEKDLMVEFSRLTPKLLTYILSFMTLGIFWTAHSSQFHYIDKSDRNFNWINLSFLLFVTTTPFTTAFLSEYITFRFAVAIYWLNLFLLGIMLGRILNYAYKHNYFKADMQGKDEIKKAMMRRGIFAQSLYA
;
A
#
# COMPACT_ATOMS: atom_id res chain seq x y z
N MET A 1 46.32 47.67 28.03
CA MET A 1 45.87 46.82 29.15
C MET A 1 44.46 46.28 28.85
N ILE A 2 44.19 45.75 27.68
CA ILE A 2 42.92 45.16 27.26
C ILE A 2 43.19 44.06 26.25
N LYS A 3 43.70 42.90 26.67
CA LYS A 3 43.87 41.71 25.77
C LYS A 3 43.87 40.36 26.53
N LEU A 4 43.36 40.32 27.77
CA LEU A 4 43.42 39.06 28.56
C LEU A 4 42.04 38.45 28.93
N ASN A 5 40.93 39.05 28.51
CA ASN A 5 39.60 38.55 28.89
C ASN A 5 38.85 37.76 27.83
N LEU A 6 39.40 37.57 26.66
CA LEU A 6 38.72 36.80 25.59
C LEU A 6 39.08 35.30 25.54
N CYS A 7 40.12 34.89 26.29
CA CYS A 7 40.57 33.51 26.29
C CYS A 7 39.84 32.62 27.31
N PHE A 8 39.19 33.22 28.31
CA PHE A 8 38.51 32.49 29.41
C PHE A 8 37.07 32.11 29.09
N THR A 9 36.44 32.77 28.11
CA THR A 9 35.06 32.46 27.70
C THR A 9 34.99 31.29 26.70
N TYR A 10 36.07 31.01 26.00
CA TYR A 10 36.10 29.89 25.05
C TYR A 10 36.36 28.51 25.68
N PHE A 11 36.89 28.49 26.93
CA PHE A 11 37.23 27.23 27.61
C PHE A 11 36.06 26.59 28.38
N ARG A 12 34.93 27.31 28.58
CA ARG A 12 33.77 26.81 29.35
C ARG A 12 32.72 26.09 28.47
N VAL A 13 32.87 26.07 27.14
CA VAL A 13 31.95 25.36 26.22
C VAL A 13 32.38 23.91 26.01
N TRP A 14 33.55 23.50 26.50
CA TRP A 14 34.10 22.12 26.21
C TRP A 14 33.73 21.08 27.25
N GLU A 15 33.02 21.42 28.30
CA GLU A 15 32.66 20.49 29.39
C GLU A 15 31.18 20.06 29.38
N VAL A 16 30.54 20.06 28.22
CA VAL A 16 29.22 19.43 28.05
C VAL A 16 29.42 17.91 27.98
N ARG A 17 28.96 17.26 29.05
CA ARG A 17 29.06 15.83 29.36
C ARG A 17 29.09 14.91 28.11
N PRO A 18 29.99 13.95 28.05
CA PRO A 18 30.15 13.04 26.88
C PRO A 18 28.89 12.21 26.56
N LYS A 19 27.96 12.06 27.52
CA LYS A 19 26.67 11.41 27.33
C LYS A 19 25.71 12.19 26.42
N VAL A 20 25.65 13.53 26.56
CA VAL A 20 24.79 14.38 25.73
C VAL A 20 25.30 14.43 24.30
N ARG A 21 26.61 14.47 24.11
CA ARG A 21 27.23 14.46 22.78
C ARG A 21 26.96 13.16 22.02
N ARG A 22 26.98 12.00 22.68
CA ARG A 22 26.65 10.70 22.06
C ARG A 22 25.18 10.62 21.66
N VAL A 23 24.27 11.05 22.50
CA VAL A 23 22.83 11.06 22.20
C VAL A 23 22.53 12.00 21.04
N THR A 24 23.12 13.19 21.01
CA THR A 24 22.94 14.16 19.91
C THR A 24 23.51 13.61 18.59
N LEU A 25 24.68 12.95 18.61
CA LEU A 25 25.27 12.31 17.44
C LEU A 25 24.46 11.12 16.94
N ILE A 26 23.88 10.33 17.86
CA ILE A 26 22.99 9.21 17.50
C ILE A 26 21.71 9.75 16.86
N VAL A 27 21.08 10.75 17.45
CA VAL A 27 19.88 11.40 16.90
C VAL A 27 20.15 12.06 15.55
N TYR A 28 21.30 12.73 15.40
CA TYR A 28 21.71 13.32 14.12
C TYR A 28 21.98 12.25 13.06
N ARG A 29 22.63 11.15 13.43
CA ARG A 29 22.91 10.02 12.54
C ARG A 29 21.63 9.29 12.14
N MET A 30 20.68 9.13 13.05
CA MET A 30 19.36 8.58 12.75
C MET A 30 18.57 9.48 11.80
N ARG A 31 18.56 10.80 12.04
CA ARG A 31 17.93 11.76 11.10
C ARG A 31 18.59 11.79 9.73
N ALA A 32 19.92 11.71 9.66
CA ALA A 32 20.64 11.64 8.39
C ALA A 32 20.34 10.35 7.65
N TYR A 33 20.24 9.22 8.35
CA TYR A 33 19.85 7.93 7.76
C TYR A 33 18.40 7.95 7.25
N ASP A 34 17.46 8.53 8.01
CA ASP A 34 16.07 8.69 7.59
C ASP A 34 15.94 9.59 6.35
N GLN A 35 16.79 10.60 6.22
CA GLN A 35 16.85 11.47 5.04
C GLN A 35 17.42 10.77 3.79
N ILE A 36 18.29 9.78 3.94
CA ILE A 36 18.87 9.03 2.83
C ILE A 36 17.97 7.86 2.42
N SER A 37 17.30 7.22 3.39
CA SER A 37 16.54 5.98 3.22
C SER A 37 15.18 6.15 2.55
N GLY A 38 14.65 7.38 2.41
CA GLY A 38 13.28 7.62 1.94
C GLY A 38 13.12 8.46 0.67
N LYS A 39 14.22 8.94 0.07
CA LYS A 39 14.12 9.99 -0.97
C LYS A 39 13.68 9.54 -2.35
N ASN A 40 13.59 8.25 -2.62
CA ASN A 40 13.28 7.79 -3.98
C ASN A 40 11.88 7.18 -4.06
N ILE A 41 10.88 8.05 -4.25
CA ILE A 41 9.47 7.67 -4.40
C ILE A 41 9.27 6.70 -5.56
N HIS A 42 10.03 6.84 -6.65
CA HIS A 42 9.93 5.97 -7.83
C HIS A 42 10.29 4.50 -7.52
N ARG A 43 11.17 4.24 -6.56
CA ARG A 43 11.47 2.85 -6.15
C ARG A 43 10.31 2.21 -5.40
N ILE A 44 9.56 3.00 -4.63
CA ILE A 44 8.39 2.53 -3.90
C ILE A 44 7.24 2.28 -4.87
N GLU A 45 7.07 3.18 -5.83
CA GLU A 45 6.11 3.07 -6.92
C GLU A 45 6.37 1.81 -7.75
N ALA A 46 7.63 1.62 -8.22
CA ALA A 46 8.02 0.41 -8.97
C ALA A 46 7.82 -0.89 -8.18
N LEU A 47 8.13 -0.90 -6.87
CA LEU A 47 7.84 -2.05 -6.01
C LEU A 47 6.33 -2.32 -5.94
N SER A 48 5.53 -1.28 -5.79
CA SER A 48 4.08 -1.40 -5.72
C SER A 48 3.51 -1.96 -7.02
N ASP A 49 3.93 -1.42 -8.17
CA ASP A 49 3.51 -1.91 -9.49
C ASP A 49 3.87 -3.38 -9.70
N GLY A 50 5.08 -3.78 -9.28
CA GLY A 50 5.51 -5.18 -9.34
C GLY A 50 4.63 -6.10 -8.48
N VAL A 51 4.30 -5.68 -7.25
CA VAL A 51 3.43 -6.45 -6.35
C VAL A 51 2.01 -6.56 -6.91
N PHE A 52 1.45 -5.48 -7.44
CA PHE A 52 0.13 -5.52 -8.10
C PHE A 52 0.14 -6.44 -9.32
N ALA A 53 1.16 -6.37 -10.18
CA ALA A 53 1.27 -7.23 -11.34
C ALA A 53 1.28 -8.72 -10.95
N ILE A 54 2.05 -9.07 -9.93
CA ILE A 54 2.11 -10.45 -9.41
C ILE A 54 0.75 -10.85 -8.81
N ALA A 55 0.15 -10.01 -7.97
CA ALA A 55 -1.14 -10.32 -7.35
C ALA A 55 -2.25 -10.53 -8.39
N LEU A 56 -2.32 -9.69 -9.43
CA LEU A 56 -3.28 -9.81 -10.54
C LEU A 56 -3.10 -11.12 -11.31
N THR A 57 -1.85 -11.53 -11.57
CA THR A 57 -1.57 -12.78 -12.28
C THR A 57 -1.81 -14.03 -11.42
N LEU A 58 -1.65 -13.94 -10.11
CA LEU A 58 -1.95 -15.05 -9.20
C LEU A 58 -3.43 -15.36 -9.10
N LEU A 59 -4.31 -14.37 -9.31
CA LEU A 59 -5.76 -14.57 -9.28
C LEU A 59 -6.25 -15.66 -10.25
N VAL A 60 -5.64 -15.75 -11.43
CA VAL A 60 -6.06 -16.74 -12.44
C VAL A 60 -5.66 -18.17 -12.08
N LEU A 61 -4.65 -18.36 -11.24
CA LEU A 61 -4.13 -19.69 -10.88
C LEU A 61 -5.11 -20.51 -10.02
N ASP A 62 -6.11 -19.87 -9.42
CA ASP A 62 -7.19 -20.57 -8.70
C ASP A 62 -8.16 -21.28 -9.65
N ILE A 63 -8.22 -20.87 -10.91
CA ILE A 63 -9.08 -21.48 -11.94
C ILE A 63 -8.39 -22.72 -12.48
N ARG A 64 -8.75 -23.88 -11.94
CA ARG A 64 -8.21 -25.17 -12.38
C ARG A 64 -9.05 -25.75 -13.51
N VAL A 65 -8.37 -26.34 -14.50
CA VAL A 65 -9.02 -27.07 -15.58
C VAL A 65 -9.74 -28.31 -15.00
N PRO A 66 -10.96 -28.67 -15.49
CA PRO A 66 -11.65 -29.88 -15.09
C PRO A 66 -10.80 -31.14 -15.29
N ILE A 67 -10.93 -32.09 -14.36
CA ILE A 67 -10.17 -33.34 -14.42
C ILE A 67 -10.76 -34.21 -15.54
N ARG A 68 -9.92 -34.69 -16.46
CA ARG A 68 -10.32 -35.46 -17.64
C ARG A 68 -11.06 -36.76 -17.32
N GLU A 69 -10.83 -37.33 -16.14
CA GLU A 69 -11.49 -38.58 -15.71
C GLU A 69 -13.02 -38.45 -15.59
N HIS A 70 -13.53 -37.25 -15.41
CA HIS A 70 -14.97 -36.97 -15.32
C HIS A 70 -15.59 -36.53 -16.66
N VAL A 71 -14.81 -36.50 -17.73
CA VAL A 71 -15.23 -35.99 -19.06
C VAL A 71 -15.05 -37.06 -20.09
N VAL A 72 -16.15 -37.70 -20.48
CA VAL A 72 -16.18 -38.71 -21.53
C VAL A 72 -16.76 -38.15 -22.84
N TYR A 73 -17.79 -37.32 -22.73
CA TYR A 73 -18.46 -36.69 -23.86
C TYR A 73 -18.36 -35.14 -23.78
N GLU A 74 -18.57 -34.50 -24.91
CA GLU A 74 -18.56 -33.03 -25.00
C GLU A 74 -19.58 -32.37 -24.07
N LYS A 75 -20.72 -33.04 -23.87
CA LYS A 75 -21.75 -32.58 -22.91
C LYS A 75 -21.21 -32.53 -21.45
N ASP A 76 -20.40 -33.51 -21.07
CA ASP A 76 -19.80 -33.58 -19.74
C ASP A 76 -18.83 -32.40 -19.55
N LEU A 77 -18.07 -32.07 -20.61
CA LEU A 77 -17.17 -30.93 -20.61
C LEU A 77 -17.93 -29.61 -20.41
N MET A 78 -19.07 -29.43 -21.08
CA MET A 78 -19.92 -28.24 -20.91
C MET A 78 -20.46 -28.13 -19.49
N VAL A 79 -20.86 -29.25 -18.89
CA VAL A 79 -21.35 -29.27 -17.49
C VAL A 79 -20.22 -28.93 -16.54
N GLU A 80 -19.04 -29.53 -16.68
CA GLU A 80 -17.90 -29.26 -15.82
C GLU A 80 -17.40 -27.81 -16.01
N PHE A 81 -17.40 -27.27 -17.23
CA PHE A 81 -17.09 -25.87 -17.47
C PHE A 81 -18.10 -24.93 -16.80
N SER A 82 -19.39 -25.27 -16.83
CA SER A 82 -20.42 -24.44 -16.12
C SER A 82 -20.24 -24.41 -14.62
N ARG A 83 -19.65 -25.45 -14.02
CA ARG A 83 -19.29 -25.48 -12.58
C ARG A 83 -18.16 -24.54 -12.23
N LEU A 84 -17.35 -24.10 -13.20
CA LEU A 84 -16.32 -23.09 -13.00
C LEU A 84 -16.87 -21.66 -12.96
N THR A 85 -18.14 -21.45 -13.33
CA THR A 85 -18.75 -20.12 -13.39
C THR A 85 -18.57 -19.29 -12.10
N PRO A 86 -18.80 -19.81 -10.89
CA PRO A 86 -18.55 -19.06 -9.66
C PRO A 86 -17.09 -18.61 -9.51
N LYS A 87 -16.13 -19.48 -9.87
CA LYS A 87 -14.69 -19.15 -9.82
C LYS A 87 -14.32 -18.08 -10.85
N LEU A 88 -14.87 -18.16 -12.05
CA LEU A 88 -14.66 -17.15 -13.10
C LEU A 88 -15.24 -15.80 -12.69
N LEU A 89 -16.44 -15.77 -12.10
CA LEU A 89 -17.07 -14.53 -11.63
C LEU A 89 -16.28 -13.88 -10.50
N THR A 90 -15.89 -14.66 -9.50
CA THR A 90 -15.08 -14.13 -8.38
C THR A 90 -13.71 -13.66 -8.85
N TYR A 91 -13.08 -14.34 -9.81
CA TYR A 91 -11.83 -13.91 -10.45
C TYR A 91 -11.99 -12.55 -11.13
N ILE A 92 -12.97 -12.41 -12.04
CA ILE A 92 -13.21 -11.16 -12.78
C ILE A 92 -13.48 -10.01 -11.80
N LEU A 93 -14.35 -10.25 -10.81
CA LEU A 93 -14.67 -9.24 -9.79
C LEU A 93 -13.42 -8.80 -9.03
N SER A 94 -12.61 -9.75 -8.56
CA SER A 94 -11.39 -9.45 -7.80
C SER A 94 -10.32 -8.78 -8.64
N PHE A 95 -10.16 -9.20 -9.91
CA PHE A 95 -9.23 -8.58 -10.85
C PHE A 95 -9.59 -7.10 -11.09
N MET A 96 -10.86 -6.81 -11.36
CA MET A 96 -11.34 -5.44 -11.56
C MET A 96 -11.19 -4.61 -10.29
N THR A 97 -11.53 -5.18 -9.14
CA THR A 97 -11.37 -4.52 -7.84
C THR A 97 -9.92 -4.16 -7.55
N LEU A 98 -9.01 -5.12 -7.73
CA LEU A 98 -7.58 -4.89 -7.52
C LEU A 98 -7.02 -3.86 -8.52
N GLY A 99 -7.51 -3.87 -9.76
CA GLY A 99 -7.20 -2.86 -10.78
C GLY A 99 -7.64 -1.44 -10.37
N ILE A 100 -8.82 -1.31 -9.75
CA ILE A 100 -9.29 -0.04 -9.18
C ILE A 100 -8.35 0.45 -8.07
N PHE A 101 -7.94 -0.44 -7.16
CA PHE A 101 -6.98 -0.10 -6.10
C PHE A 101 -5.61 0.30 -6.66
N TRP A 102 -5.12 -0.40 -7.68
CA TRP A 102 -3.89 -0.03 -8.37
C TRP A 102 -3.98 1.36 -9.00
N THR A 103 -5.06 1.64 -9.75
CA THR A 103 -5.28 2.95 -10.38
C THR A 103 -5.35 4.07 -9.34
N ALA A 104 -6.03 3.83 -8.21
CA ALA A 104 -6.15 4.81 -7.14
C ALA A 104 -4.80 5.05 -6.45
N HIS A 105 -4.02 3.99 -6.20
CA HIS A 105 -2.67 4.06 -5.63
C HIS A 105 -1.72 4.84 -6.56
N SER A 106 -1.64 4.47 -7.83
CA SER A 106 -0.82 5.14 -8.85
C SER A 106 -1.19 6.63 -8.97
N SER A 107 -2.50 6.95 -8.97
CA SER A 107 -2.96 8.34 -8.97
C SER A 107 -2.47 9.12 -7.74
N GLN A 108 -2.43 8.51 -6.55
CA GLN A 108 -1.90 9.17 -5.35
C GLN A 108 -0.40 9.44 -5.48
N PHE A 109 0.37 8.45 -5.96
CA PHE A 109 1.82 8.57 -6.14
C PHE A 109 2.21 9.60 -7.18
N HIS A 110 1.39 9.79 -8.22
CA HIS A 110 1.60 10.86 -9.20
C HIS A 110 1.71 12.26 -8.56
N TYR A 111 1.02 12.49 -7.45
CA TYR A 111 0.99 13.77 -6.75
C TYR A 111 2.00 13.90 -5.61
N ILE A 112 2.58 12.79 -5.16
CA ILE A 112 3.52 12.73 -4.05
C ILE A 112 4.95 12.84 -4.61
N ASP A 113 5.78 13.73 -4.03
CA ASP A 113 7.15 13.97 -4.45
C ASP A 113 8.18 13.46 -3.41
N LYS A 114 7.75 13.34 -2.16
CA LYS A 114 8.62 13.00 -1.03
C LYS A 114 8.10 11.78 -0.30
N SER A 115 9.03 11.02 0.26
CA SER A 115 8.71 9.88 1.13
C SER A 115 9.67 9.86 2.32
N ASP A 116 9.28 9.19 3.39
CA ASP A 116 10.11 8.86 4.53
C ASP A 116 9.94 7.39 4.91
N ARG A 117 10.67 6.97 5.93
CA ARG A 117 10.63 5.60 6.43
C ARG A 117 9.22 5.17 6.86
N ASN A 118 8.48 6.06 7.54
CA ASN A 118 7.14 5.73 8.02
C ASN A 118 6.15 5.60 6.86
N PHE A 119 6.25 6.48 5.86
CA PHE A 119 5.48 6.38 4.62
C PHE A 119 5.71 5.03 3.93
N ASN A 120 6.97 4.59 3.86
CA ASN A 120 7.32 3.30 3.26
C ASN A 120 6.70 2.13 4.03
N TRP A 121 6.66 2.16 5.37
CA TRP A 121 6.01 1.13 6.17
C TRP A 121 4.49 1.11 5.99
N ILE A 122 3.85 2.28 5.84
CA ILE A 122 2.42 2.35 5.53
C ILE A 122 2.15 1.74 4.16
N ASN A 123 2.99 2.06 3.15
CA ASN A 123 2.88 1.48 1.83
C ASN A 123 3.11 -0.04 1.83
N LEU A 124 4.11 -0.55 2.53
CA LEU A 124 4.34 -1.99 2.68
C LEU A 124 3.16 -2.69 3.35
N SER A 125 2.53 -2.07 4.34
CA SER A 125 1.31 -2.60 4.97
C SER A 125 0.14 -2.65 3.98
N PHE A 126 0.00 -1.67 3.10
CA PHE A 126 -0.97 -1.70 2.01
C PHE A 126 -0.68 -2.87 1.05
N LEU A 127 0.57 -3.03 0.62
CA LEU A 127 0.99 -4.11 -0.28
C LEU A 127 0.79 -5.51 0.33
N LEU A 128 0.90 -5.64 1.65
CA LEU A 128 0.58 -6.88 2.36
C LEU A 128 -0.87 -7.30 2.09
N PHE A 129 -1.84 -6.37 2.16
CA PHE A 129 -3.24 -6.69 1.85
C PHE A 129 -3.48 -6.90 0.35
N VAL A 130 -2.71 -6.26 -0.53
CA VAL A 130 -2.72 -6.55 -1.97
C VAL A 130 -2.35 -8.02 -2.22
N THR A 131 -1.28 -8.50 -1.59
CA THR A 131 -0.81 -9.89 -1.77
C THR A 131 -1.73 -10.94 -1.12
N THR A 132 -2.57 -10.58 -0.16
CA THR A 132 -3.57 -11.49 0.41
C THR A 132 -4.85 -11.59 -0.42
N THR A 133 -5.07 -10.69 -1.39
CA THR A 133 -6.27 -10.68 -2.22
C THR A 133 -6.47 -11.99 -3.01
N PRO A 134 -5.47 -12.59 -3.68
CA PRO A 134 -5.65 -13.87 -4.37
C PRO A 134 -6.14 -14.97 -3.44
N PHE A 135 -5.60 -15.06 -2.22
CA PHE A 135 -6.04 -16.04 -1.23
C PHE A 135 -7.51 -15.83 -0.83
N THR A 136 -7.91 -14.58 -0.51
CA THR A 136 -9.28 -14.29 -0.09
C THR A 136 -10.27 -14.48 -1.23
N THR A 137 -9.85 -14.27 -2.49
CA THR A 137 -10.64 -14.58 -3.69
C THR A 137 -10.85 -16.08 -3.87
N ALA A 138 -9.79 -16.87 -3.76
CA ALA A 138 -9.84 -18.33 -3.83
C ALA A 138 -10.76 -18.89 -2.72
N PHE A 139 -10.62 -18.36 -1.50
CA PHE A 139 -11.45 -18.75 -0.38
C PHE A 139 -12.95 -18.41 -0.61
N LEU A 140 -13.23 -17.22 -1.17
CA LEU A 140 -14.60 -16.83 -1.53
C LEU A 140 -15.16 -17.72 -2.64
N SER A 141 -14.37 -18.05 -3.68
CA SER A 141 -14.83 -18.86 -4.81
C SER A 141 -15.23 -20.26 -4.41
N GLU A 142 -14.50 -20.85 -3.45
CA GLU A 142 -14.76 -22.21 -2.95
C GLU A 142 -15.95 -22.26 -1.96
N TYR A 143 -16.09 -21.21 -1.15
CA TYR A 143 -17.10 -21.16 -0.05
C TYR A 143 -18.12 -20.04 -0.26
N ILE A 144 -18.56 -19.80 -1.49
CA ILE A 144 -19.44 -18.66 -1.85
C ILE A 144 -20.79 -18.65 -1.09
N THR A 145 -21.28 -19.81 -0.68
CA THR A 145 -22.52 -19.94 0.09
C THR A 145 -22.37 -19.58 1.57
N PHE A 146 -21.14 -19.49 2.06
CA PHE A 146 -20.85 -19.22 3.47
C PHE A 146 -20.62 -17.73 3.71
N ARG A 147 -21.40 -17.15 4.62
CA ARG A 147 -21.25 -15.74 5.01
C ARG A 147 -19.85 -15.39 5.53
N PHE A 148 -19.19 -16.36 6.14
CA PHE A 148 -17.83 -16.19 6.66
C PHE A 148 -16.82 -15.92 5.54
N ALA A 149 -16.94 -16.60 4.41
CA ALA A 149 -16.05 -16.38 3.26
C ALA A 149 -16.24 -14.98 2.67
N VAL A 150 -17.50 -14.55 2.54
CA VAL A 150 -17.82 -13.18 2.11
C VAL A 150 -17.25 -12.15 3.08
N ALA A 151 -17.36 -12.39 4.39
CA ALA A 151 -16.84 -11.47 5.41
C ALA A 151 -15.31 -11.34 5.36
N ILE A 152 -14.56 -12.44 5.15
CA ILE A 152 -13.09 -12.42 5.02
C ILE A 152 -12.67 -11.63 3.78
N TYR A 153 -13.31 -11.87 2.64
CA TYR A 153 -13.05 -11.13 1.41
C TYR A 153 -13.33 -9.64 1.59
N TRP A 154 -14.49 -9.30 2.13
CA TRP A 154 -14.88 -7.92 2.40
C TRP A 154 -13.91 -7.24 3.39
N LEU A 155 -13.48 -7.93 4.45
CA LEU A 155 -12.51 -7.43 5.42
C LEU A 155 -11.18 -7.07 4.73
N ASN A 156 -10.70 -7.92 3.82
CA ASN A 156 -9.47 -7.62 3.07
C ASN A 156 -9.62 -6.35 2.23
N LEU A 157 -10.72 -6.19 1.49
CA LEU A 157 -11.00 -4.98 0.71
C LEU A 157 -11.12 -3.73 1.58
N PHE A 158 -11.77 -3.86 2.74
CA PHE A 158 -11.90 -2.78 3.70
C PHE A 158 -10.54 -2.33 4.25
N LEU A 159 -9.66 -3.27 4.58
CA LEU A 159 -8.29 -2.97 5.02
C LEU A 159 -7.45 -2.33 3.92
N LEU A 160 -7.58 -2.77 2.67
CA LEU A 160 -6.97 -2.11 1.50
C LEU A 160 -7.39 -0.64 1.41
N GLY A 161 -8.68 -0.35 1.53
CA GLY A 161 -9.17 1.02 1.48
C GLY A 161 -8.69 1.88 2.64
N ILE A 162 -8.66 1.34 3.86
CA ILE A 162 -8.10 2.04 5.03
C ILE A 162 -6.64 2.38 4.78
N MET A 163 -5.82 1.44 4.31
CA MET A 163 -4.40 1.68 4.09
C MET A 163 -4.15 2.69 2.98
N LEU A 164 -4.91 2.62 1.88
CA LEU A 164 -4.85 3.61 0.80
C LEU A 164 -5.19 5.03 1.31
N GLY A 165 -6.22 5.14 2.15
CA GLY A 165 -6.57 6.40 2.83
C GLY A 165 -5.49 6.89 3.79
N ARG A 166 -4.79 5.98 4.48
CA ARG A 166 -3.67 6.32 5.39
C ARG A 166 -2.46 6.85 4.62
N ILE A 167 -2.13 6.27 3.46
CA ILE A 167 -1.06 6.77 2.57
C ILE A 167 -1.34 8.23 2.21
N LEU A 168 -2.53 8.53 1.69
CA LEU A 168 -2.94 9.87 1.30
C LEU A 168 -2.92 10.86 2.47
N ASN A 169 -3.48 10.45 3.61
CA ASN A 169 -3.57 11.33 4.79
C ASN A 169 -2.19 11.60 5.40
N TYR A 170 -1.30 10.61 5.40
CA TYR A 170 0.08 10.77 5.86
C TYR A 170 0.85 11.74 4.96
N ALA A 171 0.78 11.56 3.64
CA ALA A 171 1.42 12.44 2.67
C ALA A 171 0.91 13.89 2.79
N TYR A 172 -0.40 14.08 3.02
CA TYR A 172 -0.99 15.39 3.25
C TYR A 172 -0.47 16.05 4.54
N LYS A 173 -0.48 15.32 5.65
CA LYS A 173 -0.06 15.84 6.96
C LYS A 173 1.41 16.28 6.98
N HIS A 174 2.27 15.60 6.20
CA HIS A 174 3.72 15.90 6.15
C HIS A 174 4.12 16.79 4.96
N ASN A 175 3.14 17.32 4.21
CA ASN A 175 3.39 18.17 3.04
C ASN A 175 4.30 17.50 1.98
N TYR A 176 4.04 16.22 1.65
CA TYR A 176 4.79 15.45 0.66
C TYR A 176 4.29 15.65 -0.77
N PHE A 177 3.26 16.45 -0.97
CA PHE A 177 2.74 16.79 -2.30
C PHE A 177 3.69 17.74 -3.05
N LYS A 178 3.73 17.60 -4.37
CA LYS A 178 4.46 18.48 -5.27
C LYS A 178 4.13 19.96 -4.99
N ALA A 179 5.16 20.81 -5.02
CA ALA A 179 5.03 22.24 -4.61
C ALA A 179 4.11 23.05 -5.55
N ASP A 180 4.04 22.65 -6.81
CA ASP A 180 3.30 23.33 -7.88
C ASP A 180 1.76 23.08 -7.87
N MET A 181 1.26 22.39 -6.86
CA MET A 181 -0.14 22.03 -6.76
C MET A 181 -0.98 23.14 -6.12
N GLN A 182 -1.79 23.80 -6.93
CA GLN A 182 -2.92 24.62 -6.47
C GLN A 182 -4.08 23.67 -6.09
N GLY A 183 -4.77 23.93 -4.96
CA GLY A 183 -5.97 23.18 -4.57
C GLY A 183 -5.73 21.83 -3.89
N LYS A 184 -4.64 21.67 -3.10
CA LYS A 184 -4.30 20.43 -2.35
C LYS A 184 -5.46 19.86 -1.53
N ASP A 185 -6.29 20.72 -0.94
CA ASP A 185 -7.43 20.31 -0.12
C ASP A 185 -8.57 19.74 -0.96
N GLU A 186 -8.82 20.28 -2.12
CA GLU A 186 -9.85 19.79 -3.04
C GLU A 186 -9.45 18.43 -3.64
N ILE A 187 -8.18 18.28 -4.02
CA ILE A 187 -7.64 17.02 -4.54
C ILE A 187 -7.71 15.94 -3.48
N LYS A 188 -7.31 16.24 -2.22
CA LYS A 188 -7.45 15.32 -1.11
C LYS A 188 -8.91 14.89 -0.91
N LYS A 189 -9.85 15.85 -0.87
CA LYS A 189 -11.29 15.58 -0.72
C LYS A 189 -11.83 14.74 -1.87
N ALA A 190 -11.40 15.01 -3.10
CA ALA A 190 -11.83 14.25 -4.28
C ALA A 190 -11.31 12.82 -4.25
N MET A 191 -10.03 12.61 -3.88
CA MET A 191 -9.44 11.28 -3.77
C MET A 191 -10.06 10.47 -2.62
N MET A 192 -10.29 11.08 -1.46
CA MET A 192 -10.97 10.42 -0.33
C MET A 192 -12.40 10.04 -0.70
N ARG A 193 -13.17 10.92 -1.35
CA ARG A 193 -14.52 10.59 -1.82
C ARG A 193 -14.54 9.43 -2.80
N ARG A 194 -13.60 9.39 -3.77
CA ARG A 194 -13.49 8.25 -4.69
C ARG A 194 -13.18 6.94 -3.99
N GLY A 195 -12.29 6.96 -3.00
CA GLY A 195 -11.98 5.80 -2.19
C GLY A 195 -13.18 5.29 -1.38
N ILE A 196 -13.92 6.19 -0.73
CA ILE A 196 -15.14 5.85 0.03
C ILE A 196 -16.24 5.33 -0.92
N PHE A 197 -16.43 5.97 -2.08
CA PHE A 197 -17.41 5.55 -3.07
C PHE A 197 -17.10 4.15 -3.63
N ALA A 198 -15.84 3.88 -3.95
CA ALA A 198 -15.42 2.55 -4.39
C ALA A 198 -15.69 1.49 -3.31
N GLN A 199 -15.46 1.79 -2.03
CA GLN A 199 -15.77 0.87 -0.92
C GLN A 199 -17.26 0.69 -0.68
N SER A 200 -18.08 1.75 -0.85
CA SER A 200 -19.53 1.65 -0.68
C SER A 200 -20.21 0.83 -1.78
N LEU A 201 -19.59 0.65 -2.92
CA LEU A 201 -20.09 -0.19 -4.02
C LEU A 201 -20.01 -1.69 -3.67
N TYR A 202 -19.16 -2.08 -2.71
CA TYR A 202 -18.94 -3.47 -2.27
C TYR A 202 -19.56 -3.78 -0.89
N ALA A 203 -20.18 -2.78 -0.24
CA ALA A 203 -20.86 -2.95 1.05
C ALA A 203 -22.33 -3.25 0.84
#